data_d58015d8701168302a6df1fbee889d77
#
_entry.id   d58015d8701168302a6df1fbee889d77
#
_cell.length_a   1.000
_cell.length_b   1.000
_cell.length_c   1.000
_cell.angle_alpha   90.00
_cell.angle_beta   90.00
_cell.angle_gamma   90.00
#
_symmetry.space_group_name_H-M   'P 1'
#
loop_
_entity.id
_entity.type
_entity.pdbx_description
1 polymer ?
#
loop_
_entity_poly.entity_id
_entity_poly.type
_entity_poly.pdbx_seq_one_letter_code
_entity_poly.pdbx_strand_id
1 'polypeptide(L)'
;MFHSIHNVVLERMRYLEEIDAKDREDGTPRLQRLRQIPSDTGRFLALLAANAPLGECIEIGTSAGYSTLWLAVACEELGRTITTFEVLPEKAKLARETFQVTQMGKVVRLIEGDARLHLAQYDNVAFCFLDAEKEVYEECYEIVIPKLLKGGLLVADNAISHQEALKPMLDRALEDKRVDALIVPVGKGELVCRKI
;
A
#
# COMPACT_ATOMS: atom_id res chain seq x y z
N MET A 1 16.12 -7.31 7.00
CA MET A 1 14.66 -7.09 6.84
C MET A 1 13.85 -8.27 7.40
N PHE A 2 13.42 -9.31 6.65
CA PHE A 2 12.43 -10.29 7.15
C PHE A 2 12.89 -11.14 8.35
N HIS A 3 14.17 -11.46 8.45
CA HIS A 3 14.72 -12.25 9.56
C HIS A 3 14.93 -11.44 10.85
N SER A 4 14.77 -10.13 10.78
CA SER A 4 14.95 -9.19 11.90
C SER A 4 13.68 -8.44 12.30
N ILE A 5 12.50 -8.88 11.80
CA ILE A 5 11.22 -8.29 12.20
C ILE A 5 10.98 -8.57 13.69
N HIS A 6 10.71 -7.53 14.46
CA HIS A 6 10.43 -7.66 15.89
C HIS A 6 9.17 -8.51 16.14
N ASN A 7 9.22 -9.35 17.18
CA ASN A 7 8.12 -10.26 17.51
C ASN A 7 6.77 -9.55 17.67
N VAL A 8 6.74 -8.36 18.27
CA VAL A 8 5.51 -7.58 18.45
C VAL A 8 4.85 -7.22 17.10
N VAL A 9 5.65 -6.97 16.06
CA VAL A 9 5.14 -6.71 14.70
C VAL A 9 4.53 -7.98 14.11
N LEU A 10 5.24 -9.12 14.23
CA LEU A 10 4.74 -10.43 13.74
C LEU A 10 3.47 -10.87 14.47
N GLU A 11 3.39 -10.63 15.77
CA GLU A 11 2.19 -10.93 16.57
C GLU A 11 1.01 -10.04 16.15
N ARG A 12 1.25 -8.74 15.91
CA ARG A 12 0.19 -7.85 15.42
C ARG A 12 -0.27 -8.22 14.02
N MET A 13 0.65 -8.59 13.12
CA MET A 13 0.29 -9.09 11.78
C MET A 13 -0.62 -10.32 11.86
N ARG A 14 -0.26 -11.34 12.67
CA ARG A 14 -1.10 -12.52 12.88
C ARG A 14 -2.47 -12.19 13.46
N TYR A 15 -2.53 -11.31 14.43
CA TYR A 15 -3.81 -10.83 14.99
C TYR A 15 -4.71 -10.18 13.92
N LEU A 16 -4.14 -9.37 13.02
CA LEU A 16 -4.89 -8.75 11.94
C LEU A 16 -5.32 -9.80 10.89
N GLU A 17 -4.51 -10.82 10.61
CA GLU A 17 -4.87 -11.95 9.74
C GLU A 17 -6.06 -12.74 10.31
N GLU A 18 -6.11 -12.96 11.62
CA GLU A 18 -7.23 -13.63 12.29
C GLU A 18 -8.53 -12.82 12.19
N ILE A 19 -8.45 -11.48 12.33
CA ILE A 19 -9.61 -10.59 12.13
C ILE A 19 -10.07 -10.63 10.67
N ASP A 20 -9.17 -10.50 9.70
CA ASP A 20 -9.51 -10.52 8.26
C ASP A 20 -10.14 -11.86 7.84
N ALA A 21 -9.67 -12.96 8.40
CA ALA A 21 -10.28 -14.28 8.15
C ALA A 21 -11.70 -14.36 8.73
N LYS A 22 -11.88 -13.89 9.96
CA LYS A 22 -13.17 -13.92 10.64
C LYS A 22 -14.20 -13.00 9.97
N ASP A 23 -13.83 -11.77 9.62
CA ASP A 23 -14.78 -10.79 9.05
C ASP A 23 -15.28 -11.15 7.66
N ARG A 24 -14.62 -12.10 6.99
CA ARG A 24 -15.08 -12.70 5.71
C ARG A 24 -16.24 -13.68 5.88
N GLU A 25 -16.38 -14.29 7.08
CA GLU A 25 -17.29 -15.40 7.35
C GLU A 25 -18.44 -15.00 8.29
N ASP A 26 -18.27 -14.01 9.15
CA ASP A 26 -19.19 -13.67 10.25
C ASP A 26 -20.32 -12.68 9.84
N GLY A 27 -20.45 -12.35 8.55
CA GLY A 27 -21.46 -11.42 8.04
C GLY A 27 -21.07 -9.94 8.14
N THR A 28 -19.84 -9.63 8.57
CA THR A 28 -19.35 -8.25 8.61
C THR A 28 -19.53 -7.55 7.27
N PRO A 29 -20.16 -6.35 7.22
CA PRO A 29 -20.36 -5.61 5.98
C PRO A 29 -19.04 -5.31 5.26
N ARG A 30 -19.04 -5.40 3.91
CA ARG A 30 -17.83 -5.29 3.08
C ARG A 30 -16.92 -4.10 3.44
N LEU A 31 -17.48 -2.92 3.70
CA LEU A 31 -16.69 -1.72 4.03
C LEU A 31 -16.03 -1.80 5.40
N GLN A 32 -16.58 -2.59 6.33
CA GLN A 32 -16.02 -2.79 7.66
C GLN A 32 -14.94 -3.89 7.69
N ARG A 33 -14.93 -4.81 6.70
CA ARG A 33 -13.90 -5.85 6.58
C ARG A 33 -12.53 -5.25 6.37
N LEU A 34 -11.50 -5.90 6.91
CA LEU A 34 -10.13 -5.43 6.74
C LEU A 34 -9.66 -5.54 5.28
N ARG A 35 -10.06 -6.60 4.58
CA ARG A 35 -9.73 -6.84 3.16
C ARG A 35 -8.24 -6.77 2.84
N GLN A 36 -7.43 -7.18 3.79
CA GLN A 36 -5.99 -7.05 3.68
C GLN A 36 -5.37 -7.92 2.59
N ILE A 37 -4.17 -7.53 2.19
CA ILE A 37 -3.34 -8.29 1.25
C ILE A 37 -2.84 -9.59 1.87
N PRO A 38 -2.52 -10.63 1.07
CA PRO A 38 -1.79 -11.80 1.54
C PRO A 38 -0.36 -11.46 2.02
N SER A 39 0.21 -12.29 2.89
CA SER A 39 1.57 -12.09 3.42
C SER A 39 2.65 -12.08 2.32
N ASP A 40 2.47 -12.88 1.26
CA ASP A 40 3.41 -12.91 0.13
C ASP A 40 3.40 -11.59 -0.67
N THR A 41 2.21 -10.99 -0.85
CA THR A 41 2.10 -9.62 -1.39
C THR A 41 2.83 -8.63 -0.48
N GLY A 42 2.63 -8.69 0.83
CA GLY A 42 3.31 -7.81 1.79
C GLY A 42 4.84 -7.91 1.70
N ARG A 43 5.38 -9.12 1.60
CA ARG A 43 6.82 -9.37 1.40
C ARG A 43 7.32 -8.83 0.06
N PHE A 44 6.54 -9.04 -0.99
CA PHE A 44 6.86 -8.51 -2.32
C PHE A 44 6.94 -6.99 -2.31
N LEU A 45 5.94 -6.32 -1.73
CA LEU A 45 5.92 -4.86 -1.57
C LEU A 45 7.13 -4.34 -0.78
N ALA A 46 7.47 -4.99 0.34
CA ALA A 46 8.62 -4.61 1.16
C ALA A 46 9.94 -4.74 0.39
N LEU A 47 10.12 -5.81 -0.41
CA LEU A 47 11.30 -5.96 -1.27
C LEU A 47 11.39 -4.86 -2.32
N LEU A 48 10.27 -4.51 -2.97
CA LEU A 48 10.23 -3.44 -3.97
C LEU A 48 10.52 -2.08 -3.33
N ALA A 49 9.90 -1.77 -2.19
CA ALA A 49 10.13 -0.53 -1.45
C ALA A 49 11.60 -0.39 -0.99
N ALA A 50 12.22 -1.49 -0.54
CA ALA A 50 13.62 -1.51 -0.14
C ALA A 50 14.59 -1.24 -1.30
N ASN A 51 14.20 -1.57 -2.54
CA ASN A 51 15.00 -1.36 -3.75
C ASN A 51 14.63 -0.08 -4.52
N ALA A 52 13.61 0.65 -4.09
CA ALA A 52 13.24 1.93 -4.69
C ALA A 52 14.30 3.02 -4.40
N PRO A 53 14.43 4.05 -5.27
CA PRO A 53 15.36 5.16 -5.04
C PRO A 53 15.08 5.89 -3.72
N LEU A 54 16.00 6.77 -3.30
CA LEU A 54 15.78 7.62 -2.12
C LEU A 54 14.70 8.67 -2.41
N GLY A 55 13.65 8.71 -1.61
CA GLY A 55 12.53 9.65 -1.77
C GLY A 55 11.35 9.26 -0.89
N GLU A 56 10.21 9.89 -1.15
CA GLU A 56 8.96 9.68 -0.41
C GLU A 56 8.39 8.28 -0.65
N CYS A 57 7.97 7.61 0.44
CA CYS A 57 7.19 6.38 0.39
C CYS A 57 5.75 6.69 0.76
N ILE A 58 4.81 6.28 -0.08
CA ILE A 58 3.37 6.58 0.06
C ILE A 58 2.56 5.29 -0.04
N GLU A 59 1.51 5.19 0.76
CA GLU A 59 0.48 4.17 0.64
C GLU A 59 -0.90 4.82 0.59
N ILE A 60 -1.76 4.36 -0.32
CA ILE A 60 -3.14 4.82 -0.49
C ILE A 60 -4.08 3.66 -0.17
N GLY A 61 -4.69 3.71 1.02
CA GLY A 61 -5.50 2.62 1.59
C GLY A 61 -4.77 1.88 2.71
N THR A 62 -4.85 2.43 3.94
CA THR A 62 -4.19 1.87 5.14
C THR A 62 -4.95 0.68 5.71
N SER A 63 -6.29 0.72 5.71
CA SER A 63 -7.14 -0.18 6.48
C SER A 63 -6.68 -0.26 7.96
N ALA A 64 -6.44 -1.45 8.51
CA ALA A 64 -5.91 -1.64 9.86
C ALA A 64 -4.37 -1.57 9.95
N GLY A 65 -3.67 -1.27 8.83
CA GLY A 65 -2.22 -1.07 8.78
C GLY A 65 -1.40 -2.32 8.48
N TYR A 66 -2.00 -3.39 7.97
CA TYR A 66 -1.27 -4.64 7.70
C TYR A 66 -0.21 -4.48 6.59
N SER A 67 -0.59 -3.97 5.43
CA SER A 67 0.34 -3.65 4.34
C SER A 67 1.35 -2.59 4.76
N THR A 68 0.88 -1.58 5.52
CA THR A 68 1.75 -0.54 6.08
C THR A 68 2.85 -1.12 6.97
N LEU A 69 2.59 -2.17 7.77
CA LEU A 69 3.63 -2.81 8.59
C LEU A 69 4.73 -3.44 7.72
N TRP A 70 4.39 -4.10 6.61
CA TRP A 70 5.39 -4.65 5.68
C TRP A 70 6.25 -3.54 5.07
N LEU A 71 5.62 -2.45 4.64
CA LEU A 71 6.32 -1.29 4.09
C LEU A 71 7.15 -0.56 5.15
N ALA A 72 6.63 -0.45 6.38
CA ALA A 72 7.34 0.18 7.50
C ALA A 72 8.60 -0.58 7.89
N VAL A 73 8.60 -1.92 7.85
CA VAL A 73 9.80 -2.75 8.07
C VAL A 73 10.90 -2.42 7.05
N ALA A 74 10.54 -2.23 5.77
CA ALA A 74 11.50 -1.83 4.74
C ALA A 74 11.99 -0.38 4.93
N CYS A 75 11.07 0.53 5.28
CA CYS A 75 11.41 1.92 5.52
C CYS A 75 12.32 2.10 6.75
N GLU A 76 12.04 1.37 7.84
CA GLU A 76 12.87 1.41 9.06
C GLU A 76 14.30 0.97 8.81
N GLU A 77 14.49 -0.14 8.08
CA GLU A 77 15.85 -0.64 7.72
C GLU A 77 16.65 0.40 6.94
N LEU A 78 15.98 1.24 6.16
CA LEU A 78 16.60 2.26 5.32
C LEU A 78 16.64 3.66 5.96
N GLY A 79 16.17 3.80 7.20
CA GLY A 79 16.05 5.10 7.88
C GLY A 79 15.06 6.06 7.22
N ARG A 80 14.00 5.52 6.57
CA ARG A 80 12.95 6.28 5.88
C ARG A 80 11.64 6.27 6.67
N THR A 81 10.70 7.10 6.26
CA THR A 81 9.32 7.09 6.73
C THR A 81 8.37 6.75 5.59
N ILE A 82 7.19 6.26 5.93
CA ILE A 82 6.07 6.06 5.00
C ILE A 82 4.89 6.92 5.43
N THR A 83 4.25 7.59 4.46
CA THR A 83 2.95 8.25 4.67
C THR A 83 1.84 7.36 4.11
N THR A 84 0.84 7.07 4.93
CA THR A 84 -0.31 6.25 4.54
C THR A 84 -1.63 7.00 4.77
N PHE A 85 -2.62 6.76 3.89
CA PHE A 85 -3.90 7.47 3.87
C PHE A 85 -5.07 6.51 4.08
N GLU A 86 -5.99 6.88 4.97
CA GLU A 86 -7.22 6.13 5.23
C GLU A 86 -8.42 7.07 5.32
N VAL A 87 -9.48 6.78 4.55
CA VAL A 87 -10.69 7.64 4.52
C VAL A 87 -11.71 7.26 5.59
N LEU A 88 -11.68 6.02 6.10
CA LEU A 88 -12.63 5.51 7.08
C LEU A 88 -12.09 5.72 8.50
N PRO A 89 -12.74 6.56 9.33
CA PRO A 89 -12.25 6.88 10.68
C PRO A 89 -12.06 5.65 11.57
N GLU A 90 -12.94 4.64 11.45
CA GLU A 90 -12.87 3.40 12.22
C GLU A 90 -11.62 2.59 11.87
N LYS A 91 -11.27 2.51 10.58
CA LYS A 91 -10.05 1.86 10.12
C LYS A 91 -8.80 2.65 10.47
N ALA A 92 -8.84 3.96 10.32
CA ALA A 92 -7.75 4.85 10.76
C ALA A 92 -7.48 4.70 12.26
N LYS A 93 -8.52 4.51 13.09
CA LYS A 93 -8.37 4.22 14.52
C LYS A 93 -7.64 2.90 14.77
N LEU A 94 -8.04 1.82 14.07
CA LEU A 94 -7.36 0.51 14.16
C LEU A 94 -5.90 0.58 13.69
N ALA A 95 -5.63 1.34 12.64
CA ALA A 95 -4.27 1.56 12.16
C ALA A 95 -3.40 2.29 13.18
N ARG A 96 -3.93 3.36 13.83
CA ARG A 96 -3.21 4.04 14.92
C ARG A 96 -2.86 3.09 16.06
N GLU A 97 -3.81 2.24 16.47
CA GLU A 97 -3.57 1.20 17.47
C GLU A 97 -2.48 0.23 17.02
N THR A 98 -2.54 -0.23 15.75
CA THR A 98 -1.52 -1.10 15.15
C THR A 98 -0.13 -0.47 15.25
N PHE A 99 0.01 0.79 14.84
CA PHE A 99 1.33 1.47 14.85
C PHE A 99 1.80 1.80 16.27
N GLN A 100 0.90 2.01 17.21
CA GLN A 100 1.24 2.20 18.63
C GLN A 100 1.76 0.90 19.26
N VAL A 101 1.03 -0.21 19.11
CA VAL A 101 1.39 -1.53 19.67
C VAL A 101 2.72 -2.01 19.08
N THR A 102 2.94 -1.84 17.79
CA THR A 102 4.16 -2.24 17.10
C THR A 102 5.32 -1.27 17.24
N GLN A 103 5.11 -0.10 17.89
CA GLN A 103 6.08 0.99 18.02
C GLN A 103 6.55 1.58 16.66
N MET A 104 5.79 1.35 15.60
CA MET A 104 6.08 1.86 14.24
C MET A 104 5.66 3.32 14.03
N GLY A 105 5.12 4.00 15.03
CA GLY A 105 4.70 5.40 14.94
C GLY A 105 5.81 6.41 14.63
N LYS A 106 7.08 6.02 14.73
CA LYS A 106 8.24 6.85 14.31
C LYS A 106 8.52 6.71 12.81
N VAL A 107 8.09 5.61 12.20
CA VAL A 107 8.31 5.27 10.79
C VAL A 107 7.08 5.60 9.95
N VAL A 108 5.88 5.46 10.54
CA VAL A 108 4.60 5.61 9.85
C VAL A 108 3.93 6.94 10.19
N ARG A 109 3.58 7.71 9.17
CA ARG A 109 2.72 8.89 9.26
C ARG A 109 1.34 8.54 8.69
N LEU A 110 0.35 8.34 9.54
CA LEU A 110 -1.04 8.14 9.11
C LEU A 110 -1.76 9.47 8.94
N ILE A 111 -2.37 9.66 7.77
CA ILE A 111 -3.28 10.79 7.46
C ILE A 111 -4.68 10.22 7.26
N GLU A 112 -5.61 10.66 8.10
CA GLU A 112 -7.04 10.35 7.95
C GLU A 112 -7.64 11.32 6.92
N GLY A 113 -8.12 10.80 5.80
CA GLY A 113 -8.71 11.57 4.72
C GLY A 113 -8.45 10.98 3.33
N ASP A 114 -9.01 11.66 2.33
CA ASP A 114 -8.82 11.29 0.93
C ASP A 114 -7.40 11.65 0.46
N ALA A 115 -6.63 10.64 0.06
CA ALA A 115 -5.28 10.81 -0.42
C ALA A 115 -5.17 11.84 -1.57
N ARG A 116 -6.15 11.89 -2.47
CA ARG A 116 -6.17 12.79 -3.64
C ARG A 116 -6.06 14.26 -3.26
N LEU A 117 -6.59 14.65 -2.11
CA LEU A 117 -6.51 16.01 -1.58
C LEU A 117 -5.10 16.37 -1.07
N HIS A 118 -4.27 15.36 -0.84
CA HIS A 118 -2.93 15.52 -0.25
C HIS A 118 -1.79 15.19 -1.23
N LEU A 119 -2.03 14.32 -2.22
CA LEU A 119 -0.99 13.85 -3.14
C LEU A 119 -0.30 14.98 -3.92
N ALA A 120 -0.98 16.11 -4.15
CA ALA A 120 -0.41 17.26 -4.85
C ALA A 120 0.82 17.85 -4.15
N GLN A 121 0.91 17.74 -2.82
CA GLN A 121 2.02 18.29 -2.01
C GLN A 121 3.28 17.43 -1.97
N TYR A 122 3.19 16.17 -2.45
CA TYR A 122 4.34 15.28 -2.52
C TYR A 122 5.05 15.44 -3.85
N ASP A 123 6.36 15.51 -3.78
CA ASP A 123 7.28 15.45 -4.91
C ASP A 123 8.34 14.39 -4.61
N ASN A 124 9.08 13.95 -5.63
CA ASN A 124 10.14 12.95 -5.46
C ASN A 124 9.65 11.62 -4.83
N VAL A 125 8.50 11.13 -5.29
CA VAL A 125 7.95 9.84 -4.83
C VAL A 125 8.83 8.71 -5.32
N ALA A 126 9.38 7.95 -4.39
CA ALA A 126 10.22 6.78 -4.66
C ALA A 126 9.40 5.50 -4.79
N PHE A 127 8.37 5.39 -3.95
CA PHE A 127 7.50 4.22 -3.91
C PHE A 127 6.07 4.64 -3.54
N CYS A 128 5.10 4.13 -4.29
CA CYS A 128 3.69 4.28 -3.97
C CYS A 128 2.98 2.94 -4.05
N PHE A 129 2.28 2.54 -2.98
CA PHE A 129 1.36 1.41 -2.98
C PHE A 129 -0.08 1.92 -3.05
N LEU A 130 -0.88 1.39 -3.97
CA LEU A 130 -2.27 1.77 -4.19
C LEU A 130 -3.20 0.56 -3.96
N ASP A 131 -3.92 0.57 -2.84
CA ASP A 131 -4.98 -0.42 -2.52
C ASP A 131 -6.18 0.27 -1.86
N ALA A 132 -6.86 1.09 -2.63
CA ALA A 132 -8.07 1.82 -2.24
C ALA A 132 -9.35 1.20 -2.85
N GLU A 133 -10.48 1.91 -2.80
CA GLU A 133 -11.65 1.58 -3.60
C GLU A 133 -11.34 1.82 -5.09
N LYS A 134 -11.85 0.94 -5.96
CA LYS A 134 -11.39 0.83 -7.36
C LYS A 134 -11.71 2.07 -8.20
N GLU A 135 -12.73 2.82 -7.80
CA GLU A 135 -13.19 4.04 -8.46
C GLU A 135 -12.16 5.18 -8.45
N VAL A 136 -11.19 5.15 -7.52
CA VAL A 136 -10.18 6.22 -7.39
C VAL A 136 -8.82 5.86 -8.00
N TYR A 137 -8.64 4.63 -8.50
CA TYR A 137 -7.35 4.14 -8.98
C TYR A 137 -6.79 4.97 -10.14
N GLU A 138 -7.62 5.25 -11.14
CA GLU A 138 -7.19 6.00 -12.33
C GLU A 138 -6.74 7.42 -11.96
N GLU A 139 -7.50 8.10 -11.11
CA GLU A 139 -7.14 9.44 -10.64
C GLU A 139 -5.86 9.44 -9.80
N CYS A 140 -5.71 8.47 -8.88
CA CYS A 140 -4.49 8.31 -8.09
C CYS A 140 -3.28 8.02 -8.99
N TYR A 141 -3.44 7.17 -10.00
CA TYR A 141 -2.41 6.87 -10.99
C TYR A 141 -1.92 8.14 -11.70
N GLU A 142 -2.84 8.93 -12.25
CA GLU A 142 -2.49 10.16 -12.99
C GLU A 142 -1.88 11.26 -12.09
N ILE A 143 -2.21 11.28 -10.81
CA ILE A 143 -1.57 12.20 -9.85
C ILE A 143 -0.16 11.72 -9.48
N VAL A 144 0.04 10.41 -9.26
CA VAL A 144 1.30 9.86 -8.73
C VAL A 144 2.37 9.71 -9.80
N ILE A 145 2.03 9.21 -11.00
CA ILE A 145 3.02 8.92 -12.05
C ILE A 145 3.92 10.11 -12.40
N PRO A 146 3.43 11.35 -12.55
CA PRO A 146 4.30 12.51 -12.79
C PRO A 146 5.28 12.81 -11.66
N LYS A 147 4.94 12.41 -10.42
CA LYS A 147 5.69 12.68 -9.18
C LYS A 147 6.72 11.62 -8.85
N LEU A 148 6.66 10.47 -9.53
CA LEU A 148 7.66 9.42 -9.35
C LEU A 148 9.05 9.92 -9.79
N LEU A 149 10.02 9.65 -8.95
CA LEU A 149 11.44 9.74 -9.31
C LEU A 149 11.77 8.77 -10.43
N LYS A 150 12.80 9.07 -11.22
CA LYS A 150 13.36 8.08 -12.16
C LYS A 150 13.74 6.81 -11.41
N GLY A 151 13.21 5.66 -11.86
CA GLY A 151 13.34 4.37 -11.18
C GLY A 151 12.39 4.16 -10.01
N GLY A 152 11.59 5.18 -9.63
CA GLY A 152 10.54 5.05 -8.63
C GLY A 152 9.41 4.15 -9.08
N LEU A 153 8.69 3.57 -8.13
CA LEU A 153 7.70 2.53 -8.37
C LEU A 153 6.30 2.96 -7.91
N LEU A 154 5.30 2.66 -8.73
CA LEU A 154 3.91 2.54 -8.30
C LEU A 154 3.51 1.08 -8.38
N VAL A 155 2.95 0.53 -7.30
CA VAL A 155 2.38 -0.82 -7.25
C VAL A 155 0.90 -0.70 -6.91
N ALA A 156 0.03 -1.33 -7.72
CA ALA A 156 -1.42 -1.30 -7.50
C ALA A 156 -1.98 -2.71 -7.36
N ASP A 157 -2.64 -2.98 -6.21
CA ASP A 157 -3.24 -4.29 -5.90
C ASP A 157 -4.49 -4.56 -6.75
N ASN A 158 -4.89 -5.80 -6.80
CA ASN A 158 -6.10 -6.30 -7.44
C ASN A 158 -6.11 -6.28 -8.98
N ALA A 159 -4.98 -6.13 -9.64
CA ALA A 159 -4.87 -6.08 -11.10
C ALA A 159 -5.42 -7.34 -11.81
N ILE A 160 -5.46 -8.50 -11.13
CA ILE A 160 -6.05 -9.74 -11.66
C ILE A 160 -7.45 -9.94 -11.08
N SER A 161 -7.62 -9.86 -9.77
CA SER A 161 -8.90 -10.16 -9.11
C SER A 161 -10.03 -9.18 -9.42
N HIS A 162 -9.69 -7.94 -9.77
CA HIS A 162 -10.64 -6.88 -10.18
C HIS A 162 -10.28 -6.31 -11.54
N GLN A 163 -9.75 -7.14 -12.45
CA GLN A 163 -9.27 -6.73 -13.76
C GLN A 163 -10.28 -5.92 -14.55
N GLU A 164 -11.55 -6.33 -14.58
CA GLU A 164 -12.59 -5.62 -15.32
C GLU A 164 -12.86 -4.22 -14.76
N ALA A 165 -12.95 -4.09 -13.44
CA ALA A 165 -13.17 -2.81 -12.79
C ALA A 165 -11.98 -1.85 -12.95
N LEU A 166 -10.76 -2.40 -12.99
CA LEU A 166 -9.52 -1.65 -13.13
C LEU A 166 -9.05 -1.50 -14.59
N LYS A 167 -9.78 -2.10 -15.56
CA LYS A 167 -9.37 -2.14 -16.96
C LYS A 167 -8.94 -0.77 -17.52
N PRO A 168 -9.66 0.34 -17.31
CA PRO A 168 -9.25 1.65 -17.84
C PRO A 168 -7.85 2.06 -17.34
N MET A 169 -7.59 1.91 -16.06
CA MET A 169 -6.29 2.24 -15.45
C MET A 169 -5.19 1.27 -15.89
N LEU A 170 -5.50 -0.04 -15.98
CA LEU A 170 -4.53 -1.06 -16.42
C LEU A 170 -4.10 -0.84 -17.87
N ASP A 171 -5.05 -0.63 -18.80
CA ASP A 171 -4.76 -0.35 -20.20
C ASP A 171 -3.94 0.95 -20.31
N ARG A 172 -4.33 1.98 -19.58
CA ARG A 172 -3.62 3.25 -19.51
C ARG A 172 -2.16 3.07 -19.05
N ALA A 173 -1.93 2.30 -17.99
CA ALA A 173 -0.60 2.06 -17.44
C ALA A 173 0.30 1.24 -18.36
N LEU A 174 -0.25 0.20 -19.01
CA LEU A 174 0.50 -0.69 -19.92
C LEU A 174 0.91 0.02 -21.23
N GLU A 175 0.19 1.07 -21.62
CA GLU A 175 0.51 1.87 -22.81
C GLU A 175 1.27 3.17 -22.49
N ASP A 176 1.46 3.48 -21.18
CA ASP A 176 2.06 4.74 -20.74
C ASP A 176 3.58 4.79 -20.98
N LYS A 177 4.00 5.65 -21.88
CA LYS A 177 5.43 5.84 -22.21
C LYS A 177 6.26 6.49 -21.09
N ARG A 178 5.62 6.91 -20.01
CA ARG A 178 6.33 7.47 -18.84
C ARG A 178 6.87 6.39 -17.89
N VAL A 179 6.41 5.14 -18.05
CA VAL A 179 6.74 4.02 -17.17
C VAL A 179 6.97 2.72 -17.95
N ASP A 180 7.77 1.83 -17.38
CA ASP A 180 7.75 0.41 -17.73
C ASP A 180 6.73 -0.27 -16.80
N ALA A 181 5.73 -0.95 -17.35
CA ALA A 181 4.65 -1.54 -16.57
C ALA A 181 4.42 -3.01 -16.88
N LEU A 182 4.12 -3.81 -15.85
CA LEU A 182 3.68 -5.20 -16.02
C LEU A 182 2.76 -5.62 -14.88
N ILE A 183 1.94 -6.65 -15.12
CA ILE A 183 1.11 -7.30 -14.08
C ILE A 183 1.85 -8.54 -13.57
N VAL A 184 2.09 -8.59 -12.26
CA VAL A 184 2.76 -9.69 -11.56
C VAL A 184 1.72 -10.53 -10.83
N PRO A 185 1.66 -11.85 -11.03
CA PRO A 185 0.64 -12.73 -10.41
C PRO A 185 1.03 -13.11 -8.97
N VAL A 186 1.21 -12.11 -8.11
CA VAL A 186 1.38 -12.28 -6.66
C VAL A 186 0.08 -11.89 -5.98
N GLY A 187 -0.38 -12.67 -5.00
CA GLY A 187 -1.63 -12.39 -4.29
C GLY A 187 -2.85 -12.30 -5.21
N LYS A 188 -3.43 -11.12 -5.29
CA LYS A 188 -4.59 -10.82 -6.14
C LYS A 188 -4.20 -10.22 -7.50
N GLY A 189 -2.90 -10.18 -7.80
CA GLY A 189 -2.30 -9.56 -8.97
C GLY A 189 -1.90 -8.10 -8.72
N GLU A 190 -0.59 -7.83 -8.89
CA GLU A 190 -0.03 -6.49 -8.69
C GLU A 190 0.33 -5.87 -10.05
N LEU A 191 -0.23 -4.70 -10.38
CA LEU A 191 0.33 -3.86 -11.43
C LEU A 191 1.58 -3.18 -10.88
N VAL A 192 2.72 -3.39 -11.50
CA VAL A 192 3.99 -2.73 -11.14
C VAL A 192 4.39 -1.78 -12.25
N CYS A 193 4.51 -0.50 -11.93
CA CYS A 193 4.97 0.56 -12.83
C CYS A 193 6.29 1.14 -12.32
N ARG A 194 7.31 1.16 -13.18
CA ARG A 194 8.61 1.77 -12.89
C ARG A 194 8.79 3.02 -13.75
N LYS A 195 9.09 4.16 -13.14
CA LYS A 195 9.37 5.42 -13.84
C LYS A 195 10.64 5.34 -14.68
N ILE A 196 10.56 5.74 -15.97
CA ILE A 196 11.68 5.80 -16.91
C ILE A 196 12.58 7.02 -16.66
#